data_de9ec768f7fe9bc2cd0f29bcb771f95e
#
_entry.id   de9ec768f7fe9bc2cd0f29bcb771f95e
#
_cell.length_a   1.000
_cell.length_b   1.000
_cell.length_c   1.000
_cell.angle_alpha   90.00
_cell.angle_beta   90.00
_cell.angle_gamma   90.00
#
_symmetry.space_group_name_H-M   'P 1'
#
loop_
_entity.id
_entity.type
_entity.pdbx_description
1 polymer ?
#
loop_
_entity_poly.entity_id
_entity_poly.type
_entity_poly.pdbx_seq_one_letter_code
_entity_poly.pdbx_strand_id
1 'polypeptide(L)'
;MFDLQQEELKLIKVKALDEEATVPQKSHPYDAGFDIFTTESHTIKSGESHLFSTGIACEIPSGYCALLWDRSSLGSKGVHRLAGVIDSSYRGEWKVCLINLSDKDYEVESHGVDRWG
;
A
#
# COMPACT_ATOMS: atom_id res chain seq x y z
N MET A 1 13.13 5.90 23.46
CA MET A 1 13.45 5.88 22.02
C MET A 1 12.31 5.36 21.17
N PHE A 2 11.76 4.21 21.54
CA PHE A 2 10.64 3.65 20.79
C PHE A 2 9.38 4.49 20.87
N ASP A 3 9.15 5.10 22.03
CA ASP A 3 7.97 5.93 22.23
C ASP A 3 7.96 7.15 21.33
N LEU A 4 9.13 7.77 21.12
CA LEU A 4 9.27 8.90 20.22
C LEU A 4 8.89 8.51 18.79
N GLN A 5 9.35 7.34 18.33
CA GLN A 5 9.02 6.88 16.98
C GLN A 5 7.53 6.62 16.85
N GLN A 6 6.92 6.02 17.85
CA GLN A 6 5.48 5.76 17.82
C GLN A 6 4.68 7.05 17.85
N GLU A 7 5.11 8.03 18.62
CA GLU A 7 4.45 9.32 18.66
C GLU A 7 4.57 10.05 17.34
N GLU A 8 5.73 10.00 16.71
CA GLU A 8 5.92 10.62 15.41
C GLU A 8 5.10 9.95 14.33
N LEU A 9 4.94 8.63 14.38
CA LEU A 9 4.06 7.92 13.45
C LEU A 9 2.60 8.34 13.61
N LYS A 10 2.19 8.70 14.83
CA LYS A 10 0.85 9.23 15.06
C LYS A 10 0.62 10.57 14.40
N LEU A 11 1.69 11.26 13.98
CA LEU A 11 1.59 12.54 13.31
C LEU A 11 1.42 12.42 11.81
N ILE A 12 1.41 11.21 11.27
CA ILE A 12 1.14 11.01 9.85
C ILE A 12 -0.34 11.30 9.62
N LYS A 13 -0.59 12.29 8.79
CA LYS A 13 -1.95 12.67 8.41
C LYS A 13 -2.31 12.00 7.11
N VAL A 14 -3.49 11.45 7.05
CA VAL A 14 -3.99 10.76 5.87
C VAL A 14 -5.24 11.48 5.38
N LYS A 15 -5.28 11.77 4.07
CA LYS A 15 -6.42 12.39 3.43
C LYS A 15 -7.03 11.43 2.43
N ALA A 16 -8.32 11.19 2.53
CA ALA A 16 -9.06 10.45 1.53
C ALA A 16 -9.38 11.40 0.37
N LEU A 17 -8.96 11.02 -0.82
CA LEU A 17 -9.20 11.79 -2.05
C LEU A 17 -10.43 11.29 -2.80
N ASP A 18 -10.96 10.14 -2.40
CA ASP A 18 -12.02 9.41 -3.07
C ASP A 18 -12.92 8.80 -1.99
N GLU A 19 -14.23 8.78 -2.23
CA GLU A 19 -15.19 8.17 -1.30
C GLU A 19 -14.92 6.68 -1.10
N GLU A 20 -14.32 6.03 -2.10
CA GLU A 20 -14.00 4.61 -2.05
C GLU A 20 -12.69 4.32 -1.33
N ALA A 21 -11.95 5.35 -0.92
CA ALA A 21 -10.66 5.17 -0.28
C ALA A 21 -10.80 4.56 1.11
N THR A 22 -9.88 3.68 1.45
CA THR A 22 -9.77 3.10 2.78
C THR A 22 -8.48 3.58 3.41
N VAL A 23 -8.58 4.11 4.62
CA VAL A 23 -7.41 4.57 5.37
C VAL A 23 -6.54 3.36 5.72
N PRO A 24 -5.21 3.48 5.63
CA PRO A 24 -4.32 2.37 5.99
C PRO A 24 -4.61 1.84 7.39
N GLN A 25 -4.58 0.53 7.52
CA GLN A 25 -4.94 -0.16 8.76
C GLN A 25 -3.92 -1.25 9.09
N LYS A 26 -3.74 -1.52 10.37
CA LYS A 26 -3.00 -2.69 10.82
C LYS A 26 -3.97 -3.83 11.07
N SER A 27 -3.67 -5.01 10.58
CA SER A 27 -4.45 -6.21 10.87
C SER A 27 -4.30 -6.64 12.32
N HIS A 28 -3.10 -6.46 12.87
CA HIS A 28 -2.78 -6.81 14.26
C HIS A 28 -1.96 -5.68 14.88
N PRO A 29 -2.10 -5.46 16.23
CA PRO A 29 -1.41 -4.35 16.88
C PRO A 29 0.12 -4.36 16.77
N TYR A 30 0.70 -5.55 16.62
CA TYR A 30 2.15 -5.69 16.57
C TYR A 30 2.71 -5.85 15.16
N ASP A 31 1.88 -5.67 14.14
CA ASP A 31 2.36 -5.72 12.76
C ASP A 31 3.34 -4.58 12.50
N ALA A 32 4.36 -4.86 11.69
CA ALA A 32 5.38 -3.87 11.35
C ALA A 32 4.82 -2.75 10.48
N GLY A 33 3.85 -3.06 9.64
CA GLY A 33 3.33 -2.11 8.67
C GLY A 33 1.83 -2.02 8.67
N PHE A 34 1.35 -1.06 7.87
CA PHE A 34 -0.07 -0.84 7.63
C PHE A 34 -0.43 -1.42 6.28
N ASP A 35 -1.61 -2.01 6.18
CA ASP A 35 -2.16 -2.46 4.91
C ASP A 35 -2.66 -1.25 4.12
N ILE A 36 -2.29 -1.21 2.85
CA ILE A 36 -2.75 -0.20 1.90
C ILE A 36 -3.77 -0.87 0.98
N PHE A 37 -4.84 -0.16 0.68
CA PHE A 37 -5.98 -0.69 -0.05
C PHE A 37 -6.16 0.03 -1.38
N THR A 38 -6.52 -0.72 -2.41
CA THR A 38 -6.83 -0.12 -3.71
C THR A 38 -8.32 0.22 -3.81
N THR A 39 -8.61 1.25 -4.60
CA THR A 39 -10.00 1.65 -4.91
C THR A 39 -10.52 0.98 -6.18
N GLU A 40 -9.67 0.23 -6.88
CA GLU A 40 -10.06 -0.36 -8.16
C GLU A 40 -9.84 -1.87 -8.14
N SER A 41 -10.64 -2.56 -8.95
CA SER A 41 -10.48 -3.99 -9.19
C SER A 41 -9.78 -4.18 -10.52
N HIS A 42 -8.84 -5.12 -10.57
CA HIS A 42 -8.10 -5.41 -11.80
C HIS A 42 -7.49 -6.80 -11.73
N THR A 43 -7.56 -7.52 -12.82
CA THR A 43 -6.87 -8.80 -12.94
C THR A 43 -5.51 -8.57 -13.59
N ILE A 44 -4.45 -8.85 -12.83
CA ILE A 44 -3.09 -8.71 -13.34
C ILE A 44 -2.72 -10.01 -14.03
N LYS A 45 -2.59 -9.96 -15.35
CA LYS A 45 -2.21 -11.14 -16.11
C LYS A 45 -0.75 -11.50 -15.89
N SER A 46 -0.41 -12.75 -16.13
CA SER A 46 0.98 -13.21 -16.05
C SER A 46 1.90 -12.28 -16.83
N GLY A 47 2.93 -11.75 -16.16
CA GLY A 47 3.91 -10.85 -16.77
C GLY A 47 3.45 -9.40 -16.88
N GLU A 48 2.22 -9.09 -16.54
CA GLU A 48 1.68 -7.73 -16.60
C GLU A 48 2.02 -6.96 -15.34
N SER A 49 2.18 -5.64 -15.47
CA SER A 49 2.21 -4.73 -14.33
C SER A 49 1.03 -3.78 -14.40
N HIS A 50 0.56 -3.33 -13.24
CA HIS A 50 -0.55 -2.39 -13.16
C HIS A 50 -0.32 -1.40 -12.04
N LEU A 51 -0.62 -0.14 -12.30
CA LEU A 51 -0.52 0.95 -11.32
C LEU A 51 -1.87 1.16 -10.66
N PHE A 52 -1.98 0.73 -9.42
CA PHE A 52 -3.24 0.81 -8.67
C PHE A 52 -3.38 2.15 -7.96
N SER A 53 -4.59 2.70 -8.02
CA SER A 53 -4.98 3.87 -7.23
C SER A 53 -5.37 3.44 -5.82
N THR A 54 -4.98 4.24 -4.83
CA THR A 54 -5.36 4.00 -3.43
C THR A 54 -6.37 5.02 -2.92
N GLY A 55 -6.50 6.15 -3.60
CA GLY A 55 -7.39 7.22 -3.19
C GLY A 55 -6.94 7.97 -1.95
N ILE A 56 -5.70 7.80 -1.51
CA ILE A 56 -5.20 8.50 -0.33
C ILE A 56 -3.97 9.33 -0.65
N ALA A 57 -3.80 10.40 0.11
CA ALA A 57 -2.57 11.18 0.17
C ALA A 57 -2.17 11.31 1.62
N CYS A 58 -0.89 11.38 1.90
CA CYS A 58 -0.39 11.46 3.26
C CYS A 58 0.59 12.60 3.42
N GLU A 59 0.67 13.10 4.65
CA GLU A 59 1.71 14.03 5.06
C GLU A 59 2.66 13.28 5.98
N ILE A 60 3.85 12.98 5.46
CA ILE A 60 4.87 12.25 6.21
C ILE A 60 5.80 13.28 6.83
N PRO A 61 6.11 13.15 8.13
CA PRO A 61 7.04 14.10 8.78
C PRO A 61 8.40 14.15 8.08
N SER A 62 9.00 15.34 8.07
CA SER A 62 10.35 15.53 7.54
C SER A 62 11.33 14.60 8.26
N GLY A 63 12.25 14.03 7.52
CA GLY A 63 13.22 13.07 8.04
C GLY A 63 12.76 11.61 7.93
N TYR A 64 11.54 11.39 7.43
CA TYR A 64 10.98 10.06 7.24
C TYR A 64 10.55 9.87 5.80
N CYS A 65 10.33 8.62 5.43
CA CYS A 65 9.72 8.26 4.16
C CYS A 65 8.82 7.05 4.39
N ALA A 66 7.92 6.81 3.46
CA ALA A 66 7.14 5.59 3.47
C ALA A 66 7.74 4.60 2.48
N LEU A 67 7.77 3.33 2.88
CA LEU A 67 8.23 2.24 2.02
C LEU A 67 7.05 1.30 1.79
N LEU A 68 6.71 1.08 0.53
CA LEU A 68 5.70 0.09 0.17
C LEU A 68 6.39 -1.25 0.00
N TRP A 69 5.99 -2.23 0.78
CA TRP A 69 6.56 -3.57 0.74
C TRP A 69 5.49 -4.58 0.38
N ASP A 70 5.93 -5.69 -0.18
CA ASP A 70 5.02 -6.79 -0.51
C ASP A 70 4.41 -7.36 0.77
N ARG A 71 3.12 -7.66 0.68
CA ARG A 71 2.53 -8.55 1.67
C ARG A 71 3.06 -9.95 1.40
N SER A 72 3.31 -10.72 2.47
CA SER A 72 3.86 -12.06 2.33
C SER A 72 2.97 -12.96 1.46
N SER A 73 1.65 -12.82 1.58
CA SER A 73 0.73 -13.60 0.76
C SER A 73 0.82 -13.27 -0.72
N LEU A 74 1.04 -11.99 -1.06
CA LEU A 74 1.22 -11.57 -2.45
C LEU A 74 2.58 -11.99 -2.98
N GLY A 75 3.63 -11.73 -2.21
CA GLY A 75 4.99 -12.07 -2.61
C GLY A 75 5.16 -13.56 -2.85
N SER A 76 4.56 -14.38 -2.00
CA SER A 76 4.64 -15.84 -2.14
C SER A 76 3.92 -16.34 -3.38
N LYS A 77 2.98 -15.59 -3.91
CA LYS A 77 2.27 -15.91 -5.15
C LYS A 77 2.94 -15.33 -6.39
N GLY A 78 4.07 -14.64 -6.22
CA GLY A 78 4.78 -14.04 -7.33
C GLY A 78 4.27 -12.66 -7.72
N VAL A 79 3.48 -12.02 -6.88
CA VAL A 79 3.03 -10.65 -7.11
C VAL A 79 3.91 -9.71 -6.30
N HIS A 80 4.59 -8.81 -6.99
CA HIS A 80 5.63 -7.96 -6.42
C HIS A 80 5.36 -6.50 -6.72
N ARG A 81 5.70 -5.62 -5.78
CA ARG A 81 5.60 -4.19 -6.01
C ARG A 81 6.83 -3.69 -6.74
N LEU A 82 6.63 -2.72 -7.62
CA LEU A 82 7.70 -2.01 -8.30
C LEU A 82 7.87 -0.65 -7.66
N ALA A 83 9.12 -0.21 -7.49
CA ALA A 83 9.47 1.02 -6.78
C ALA A 83 9.00 0.97 -5.33
N GLY A 84 8.42 2.05 -4.84
CA GLY A 84 7.69 2.07 -3.62
C GLY A 84 8.21 3.01 -2.55
N VAL A 85 9.19 3.89 -2.81
CA VAL A 85 9.59 4.90 -1.85
C VAL A 85 8.74 6.14 -2.03
N ILE A 86 8.10 6.59 -0.95
CA ILE A 86 7.29 7.80 -0.95
C ILE A 86 7.96 8.83 -0.04
N ASP A 87 8.39 9.91 -0.65
CA ASP A 87 9.12 10.97 0.04
C ASP A 87 8.21 11.78 0.96
N SER A 88 8.80 12.37 2.00
CA SER A 88 8.04 13.20 2.94
C SER A 88 7.40 14.41 2.26
N SER A 89 7.99 14.91 1.18
CA SER A 89 7.46 16.06 0.46
C SER A 89 6.32 15.74 -0.49
N TYR A 90 6.07 14.46 -0.74
CA TYR A 90 5.05 14.05 -1.71
C TYR A 90 3.64 14.22 -1.12
N ARG A 91 2.81 15.01 -1.79
CA ARG A 91 1.43 15.29 -1.36
C ARG A 91 0.39 14.76 -2.33
N GLY A 92 0.82 14.08 -3.39
CA GLY A 92 -0.09 13.51 -4.36
C GLY A 92 -0.70 12.19 -3.89
N GLU A 93 -1.54 11.64 -4.74
CA GLU A 93 -2.15 10.34 -4.47
C GLU A 93 -1.09 9.24 -4.41
N TRP A 94 -1.18 8.38 -3.42
CA TRP A 94 -0.37 7.19 -3.33
C TRP A 94 -0.86 6.18 -4.35
N LYS A 95 0.06 5.66 -5.14
CA LYS A 95 -0.23 4.62 -6.11
C LYS A 95 0.72 3.47 -5.90
N VAL A 96 0.23 2.26 -6.15
CA VAL A 96 1.00 1.05 -5.95
C VAL A 96 1.09 0.31 -7.28
N CYS A 97 2.32 0.12 -7.75
CA CYS A 97 2.55 -0.64 -8.98
C CYS A 97 2.88 -2.07 -8.61
N LEU A 98 2.08 -3.00 -9.09
CA LEU A 98 2.30 -4.43 -8.88
C LEU A 98 2.59 -5.09 -10.22
N ILE A 99 3.52 -6.05 -10.20
CA ILE A 99 3.80 -6.92 -11.34
C ILE A 99 3.48 -8.35 -10.95
N ASN A 100 2.90 -9.09 -11.88
CA ASN A 100 2.61 -10.50 -11.68
C ASN A 100 3.70 -11.33 -12.36
N LEU A 101 4.61 -11.87 -11.56
CA LEU A 101 5.72 -12.71 -12.03
C LEU A 101 5.36 -14.20 -12.10
N SER A 102 4.14 -14.55 -11.74
CA SER A 102 3.69 -15.94 -11.77
C SER A 102 3.21 -16.32 -13.17
N ASP A 103 2.89 -17.58 -13.34
CA ASP A 103 2.34 -18.11 -14.60
C ASP A 103 0.80 -18.11 -14.61
N LYS A 104 0.17 -17.53 -13.59
CA LYS A 104 -1.29 -17.46 -13.46
C LYS A 104 -1.73 -16.03 -13.33
N ASP A 105 -2.97 -15.76 -13.74
CA ASP A 105 -3.59 -14.46 -13.49
C ASP A 105 -3.82 -14.26 -11.99
N TYR A 106 -3.69 -13.01 -11.54
CA TYR A 106 -3.97 -12.65 -10.16
C TYR A 106 -5.03 -11.58 -10.12
N GLU A 107 -6.13 -11.85 -9.42
CA GLU A 107 -7.25 -10.93 -9.32
C GLU A 107 -7.11 -10.08 -8.06
N VAL A 108 -7.09 -8.77 -8.23
CA VAL A 108 -7.08 -7.79 -7.15
C VAL A 108 -8.46 -7.16 -7.10
N GLU A 109 -9.06 -7.14 -5.92
CA GLU A 109 -10.35 -6.51 -5.71
C GLU A 109 -10.22 -5.27 -4.87
N SER A 110 -11.10 -4.30 -5.12
CA SER A 110 -11.11 -3.05 -4.37
C SER A 110 -11.42 -3.30 -2.89
N HIS A 111 -11.09 -2.32 -2.05
CA HIS A 111 -11.32 -2.34 -0.60
C HIS A 111 -10.54 -3.43 0.13
N GLY A 112 -9.47 -3.92 -0.49
CA GLY A 112 -8.54 -4.79 0.20
C GLY A 112 -9.07 -6.16 0.52
N VAL A 113 -10.07 -6.64 -0.22
CA VAL A 113 -10.54 -8.02 -0.07
C VAL A 113 -9.38 -8.98 -0.31
N ASP A 114 -8.52 -8.64 -1.21
CA ASP A 114 -7.30 -9.35 -1.55
C ASP A 114 -6.32 -9.51 -0.38
N ARG A 115 -6.50 -8.77 0.69
CA ARG A 115 -5.59 -8.88 1.84
C ARG A 115 -5.57 -10.28 2.46
N TRP A 116 -6.54 -11.09 2.17
CA TRP A 116 -6.61 -12.45 2.67
C TRP A 116 -6.20 -13.49 1.64
N GLY A 117 -6.00 -13.10 0.44
CA GLY A 117 -5.74 -14.04 -0.62
C GLY A 117 -4.76 -13.55 -1.60
#